data_a3f8583af28de3cb4f71baa267e03b33
#
_entry.id   a3f8583af28de3cb4f71baa267e03b33
#
_cell.length_a   1.000
_cell.length_b   1.000
_cell.length_c   1.000
_cell.angle_alpha   90.00
_cell.angle_beta   90.00
_cell.angle_gamma   90.00
#
_symmetry.space_group_name_H-M   'P 1'
#
loop_
_entity.id
_entity.type
_entity.pdbx_description
1 polymer ?
#
loop_
_entity_poly.entity_id
_entity_poly.type
_entity_poly.pdbx_seq_one_letter_code
_entity_poly.pdbx_strand_id
1 'polypeptide(L)'
;MIITYNKENCEKRNFPEKIIKGIKKHTIREDKKQRWKIGMPMQHYAMNPRNGGKQFAEGICTGVFKIEILPSRDMIIIWSNIHPPYSHNLYYIDVLNKFAVADGFESWQEMKEFFKTYFSGVVIYWDLNNIKEVAK
;
A
#
# COMPACT_ATOMS: atom_id res chain seq x y z
N MET A 1 10.67 -9.37 4.74
CA MET A 1 11.13 -8.47 3.64
C MET A 1 10.96 -7.02 4.08
N ILE A 2 11.93 -6.20 3.77
CA ILE A 2 11.92 -4.78 4.14
C ILE A 2 11.03 -4.02 3.17
N ILE A 3 10.16 -3.17 3.72
CA ILE A 3 9.38 -2.21 2.95
C ILE A 3 9.65 -0.81 3.49
N THR A 4 9.96 0.12 2.60
CA THR A 4 10.34 1.48 2.99
C THR A 4 9.30 2.49 2.54
N TYR A 5 9.14 3.54 3.32
CA TYR A 5 8.27 4.66 3.02
C TYR A 5 9.14 5.91 2.92
N ASN A 6 9.00 6.67 1.83
CA ASN A 6 9.85 7.82 1.59
C ASN A 6 9.56 8.97 2.56
N LYS A 7 10.44 9.97 2.55
CA LYS A 7 10.33 11.12 3.46
C LYS A 7 8.99 11.85 3.34
N GLU A 8 8.51 12.06 2.11
CA GLU A 8 7.24 12.73 1.88
C GLU A 8 6.07 11.96 2.48
N ASN A 9 6.02 10.64 2.28
CA ASN A 9 4.98 9.80 2.84
C ASN A 9 5.06 9.71 4.36
N CYS A 10 6.26 9.79 4.94
CA CYS A 10 6.42 9.81 6.40
C CYS A 10 6.03 11.14 7.02
N GLU A 11 6.47 12.25 6.44
CA GLU A 11 6.29 13.59 7.03
C GLU A 11 4.96 14.24 6.68
N LYS A 12 4.54 14.18 5.41
CA LYS A 12 3.31 14.83 4.95
C LYS A 12 2.07 13.97 5.11
N ARG A 13 2.19 12.67 4.90
CA ARG A 13 1.06 11.75 4.94
C ARG A 13 0.99 10.90 6.20
N ASN A 14 2.06 10.94 7.00
CA ASN A 14 2.10 10.25 8.29
C ASN A 14 1.82 8.74 8.17
N PHE A 15 2.38 8.10 7.17
CA PHE A 15 2.18 6.67 6.92
C PHE A 15 2.57 5.79 8.11
N PRO A 16 3.73 6.02 8.79
CA PRO A 16 4.07 5.18 9.93
C PRO A 16 3.00 5.13 11.01
N GLU A 17 2.49 6.28 11.43
CA GLU A 17 1.44 6.33 12.44
C GLU A 17 0.13 5.71 11.94
N LYS A 18 -0.22 5.96 10.67
CA LYS A 18 -1.43 5.38 10.06
C LYS A 18 -1.37 3.85 10.01
N ILE A 19 -0.19 3.28 9.77
CA ILE A 19 0.00 1.83 9.79
C ILE A 19 -0.19 1.29 11.19
N ILE A 20 0.44 1.90 12.18
CA ILE A 20 0.33 1.47 13.58
C ILE A 20 -1.10 1.56 14.09
N LYS A 21 -1.83 2.62 13.72
CA LYS A 21 -3.22 2.83 14.12
C LYS A 21 -4.24 2.02 13.30
N GLY A 22 -3.81 1.30 12.28
CA GLY A 22 -4.71 0.50 11.44
C GLY A 22 -5.51 1.31 10.42
N ILE A 23 -5.15 2.55 10.17
CA ILE A 23 -5.77 3.40 9.15
C ILE A 23 -5.25 3.02 7.78
N LYS A 24 -3.91 2.94 7.62
CA LYS A 24 -3.30 2.43 6.41
C LYS A 24 -3.21 0.91 6.50
N LYS A 25 -3.88 0.23 5.59
CA LYS A 25 -4.10 -1.23 5.63
C LYS A 25 -3.35 -1.98 4.54
N HIS A 26 -2.82 -1.27 3.57
CA HIS A 26 -2.09 -1.84 2.45
C HIS A 26 -1.18 -0.79 1.83
N THR A 27 -0.31 -1.23 0.95
CA THR A 27 0.56 -0.35 0.19
C THR A 27 0.67 -0.84 -1.24
N ILE A 28 0.98 0.08 -2.16
CA ILE A 28 1.05 -0.20 -3.58
C ILE A 28 2.50 -0.05 -4.03
N ARG A 29 3.02 -1.06 -4.72
CA ARG A 29 4.41 -1.13 -5.16
C ARG A 29 4.51 -1.72 -6.55
N GLU A 30 5.58 -1.34 -7.26
CA GLU A 30 6.03 -2.14 -8.39
C GLU A 30 6.64 -3.43 -7.82
N ASP A 31 6.28 -4.57 -8.39
CA ASP A 31 6.86 -5.85 -7.99
C ASP A 31 7.17 -6.67 -9.24
N LYS A 32 8.03 -6.12 -10.08
CA LYS A 32 8.39 -6.75 -11.36
C LYS A 32 8.99 -8.13 -11.20
N LYS A 33 9.67 -8.37 -10.07
CA LYS A 33 10.31 -9.66 -9.78
C LYS A 33 9.41 -10.60 -8.98
N GLN A 34 8.17 -10.19 -8.70
CA GLN A 34 7.18 -10.97 -7.96
C GLN A 34 7.73 -11.51 -6.63
N ARG A 35 8.36 -10.62 -5.86
CA ARG A 35 8.99 -10.97 -4.58
C ARG A 35 8.00 -11.08 -3.42
N TRP A 36 6.89 -10.34 -3.49
CA TRP A 36 5.91 -10.31 -2.40
C TRP A 36 4.99 -11.51 -2.46
N LYS A 37 4.84 -12.20 -1.34
CA LYS A 37 4.01 -13.41 -1.23
C LYS A 37 3.31 -13.45 0.11
N ILE A 38 2.12 -14.08 0.14
CA ILE A 38 1.35 -14.28 1.36
C ILE A 38 2.19 -15.08 2.36
N GLY A 39 2.13 -14.68 3.63
CA GLY A 39 2.87 -15.30 4.72
C GLY A 39 4.26 -14.74 4.99
N MET A 40 4.76 -13.86 4.11
CA MET A 40 6.06 -13.25 4.32
C MET A 40 6.05 -12.28 5.49
N PRO A 41 7.09 -12.28 6.33
CA PRO A 41 7.25 -11.22 7.32
C PRO A 41 7.57 -9.90 6.61
N MET A 42 7.03 -8.82 7.15
CA MET A 42 7.20 -7.46 6.64
C MET A 42 7.85 -6.60 7.71
N GLN A 43 8.98 -5.97 7.37
CA GLN A 43 9.62 -4.99 8.23
C GLN A 43 9.38 -3.61 7.63
N HIS A 44 8.57 -2.80 8.30
CA HIS A 44 8.22 -1.45 7.85
C HIS A 44 9.23 -0.43 8.33
N TYR A 45 9.86 0.29 7.41
CA TYR A 45 10.88 1.29 7.70
C TYR A 45 10.43 2.68 7.28
N ALA A 46 10.61 3.64 8.18
CA ALA A 46 10.54 5.05 7.81
C ALA A 46 11.86 5.41 7.15
N MET A 47 11.82 5.64 5.85
CA MET A 47 12.97 5.89 4.98
C MET A 47 13.88 4.66 4.82
N ASN A 48 14.78 4.74 3.84
CA ASN A 48 15.67 3.64 3.50
C ASN A 48 16.69 3.40 4.63
N PRO A 49 16.87 2.15 5.10
CA PRO A 49 17.87 1.85 6.13
C PRO A 49 19.29 2.32 5.79
N ARG A 50 19.66 2.31 4.50
CA ARG A 50 20.97 2.79 4.05
C ARG A 50 21.18 4.28 4.26
N ASN A 51 20.08 5.04 4.36
CA ASN A 51 20.09 6.49 4.56
C ASN A 51 19.64 6.87 5.97
N GLY A 52 19.87 6.00 6.95
CA GLY A 52 19.50 6.26 8.33
C GLY A 52 18.05 5.97 8.68
N GLY A 53 17.32 5.32 7.79
CA GLY A 53 15.93 4.92 8.05
C GLY A 53 15.81 3.93 9.19
N LYS A 54 14.69 4.02 9.92
CA LYS A 54 14.45 3.19 11.11
C LYS A 54 13.20 2.35 10.96
N GLN A 55 13.29 1.12 11.44
CA GLN A 55 12.12 0.25 11.51
C GLN A 55 11.15 0.77 12.57
N PHE A 56 9.87 0.88 12.20
CA PHE A 56 8.84 1.32 13.14
C PHE A 56 7.76 0.27 13.39
N ALA A 57 7.64 -0.73 12.53
CA ALA A 57 6.64 -1.78 12.69
C ALA A 57 7.07 -3.06 12.00
N GLU A 58 6.47 -4.17 12.42
CA GLU A 58 6.58 -5.45 11.74
C GLU A 58 5.20 -6.09 11.62
N GLY A 59 5.03 -6.94 10.63
CA GLY A 59 3.77 -7.62 10.38
C GLY A 59 3.95 -8.76 9.41
N ILE A 60 2.83 -9.32 8.95
CA ILE A 60 2.82 -10.46 8.03
C ILE A 60 1.96 -10.12 6.83
N CYS A 61 2.47 -10.40 5.63
CA CYS A 61 1.73 -10.20 4.39
C CYS A 61 0.56 -11.20 4.31
N THR A 62 -0.64 -10.68 4.11
CA THR A 62 -1.86 -11.50 4.00
C THR A 62 -2.45 -11.52 2.60
N GLY A 63 -2.02 -10.65 1.71
CA GLY A 63 -2.53 -10.61 0.35
C GLY A 63 -1.63 -9.82 -0.58
N VAL A 64 -1.53 -10.28 -1.81
CA VAL A 64 -0.80 -9.59 -2.88
C VAL A 64 -1.66 -9.71 -4.13
N PHE A 65 -2.14 -8.58 -4.66
CA PHE A 65 -3.02 -8.58 -5.82
C PHE A 65 -2.49 -7.61 -6.87
N LYS A 66 -2.58 -8.01 -8.13
CA LYS A 66 -2.26 -7.09 -9.22
C LYS A 66 -3.24 -5.93 -9.20
N ILE A 67 -2.72 -4.72 -9.38
CA ILE A 67 -3.51 -3.50 -9.38
C ILE A 67 -3.12 -2.62 -10.56
N GLU A 68 -4.11 -1.94 -11.13
CA GLU A 68 -3.91 -0.88 -12.12
C GLU A 68 -4.61 0.37 -11.62
N ILE A 69 -3.94 1.49 -11.67
CA ILE A 69 -4.49 2.79 -11.29
C ILE A 69 -4.57 3.67 -12.53
N LEU A 70 -5.77 4.13 -12.85
CA LEU A 70 -6.06 4.95 -14.02
C LEU A 70 -6.57 6.32 -13.55
N PRO A 71 -5.66 7.26 -13.21
CA PRO A 71 -6.08 8.55 -12.65
C PRO A 71 -6.96 9.36 -13.60
N SER A 72 -6.67 9.34 -14.90
CA SER A 72 -7.43 10.09 -15.89
C SER A 72 -8.86 9.58 -16.10
N ARG A 73 -9.15 8.35 -15.66
CA ARG A 73 -10.48 7.74 -15.77
C ARG A 73 -11.18 7.61 -14.44
N ASP A 74 -10.56 8.08 -13.35
CA ASP A 74 -11.06 7.88 -11.99
C ASP A 74 -11.41 6.40 -11.73
N MET A 75 -10.44 5.53 -11.95
CA MET A 75 -10.64 4.09 -11.84
C MET A 75 -9.44 3.38 -11.24
N ILE A 76 -9.71 2.36 -10.43
CA ILE A 76 -8.74 1.38 -9.96
C ILE A 76 -9.25 0.00 -10.35
N ILE A 77 -8.37 -0.84 -10.89
CA ILE A 77 -8.68 -2.23 -11.23
C ILE A 77 -7.82 -3.14 -10.36
N ILE A 78 -8.47 -4.05 -9.62
CA ILE A 78 -7.78 -5.04 -8.78
C ILE A 78 -8.13 -6.42 -9.33
N TRP A 79 -7.09 -7.23 -9.59
CA TRP A 79 -7.26 -8.55 -10.19
C TRP A 79 -7.24 -9.65 -9.14
N SER A 80 -8.10 -10.64 -9.29
CA SER A 80 -8.10 -11.84 -8.44
C SER A 80 -6.86 -12.70 -8.70
N ASN A 81 -6.55 -13.57 -7.73
CA ASN A 81 -5.44 -14.52 -7.85
C ASN A 81 -5.88 -15.91 -8.34
N ILE A 82 -7.16 -16.07 -8.67
CA ILE A 82 -7.66 -17.33 -9.21
C ILE A 82 -7.47 -17.40 -10.72
N HIS A 83 -7.58 -18.59 -11.29
CA HIS A 83 -7.41 -18.80 -12.72
C HIS A 83 -8.69 -19.43 -13.31
N PRO A 84 -9.35 -18.82 -14.34
CA PRO A 84 -8.94 -17.53 -14.93
C PRO A 84 -9.19 -16.35 -13.98
N PRO A 85 -8.34 -15.32 -14.04
CA PRO A 85 -8.50 -14.17 -13.17
C PRO A 85 -9.71 -13.33 -13.57
N TYR A 86 -10.33 -12.68 -12.58
CA TYR A 86 -11.35 -11.67 -12.82
C TYR A 86 -10.94 -10.36 -12.16
N SER A 87 -11.51 -9.24 -12.63
CA SER A 87 -11.18 -7.93 -12.11
C SER A 87 -12.32 -7.35 -11.28
N HIS A 88 -11.94 -6.59 -10.26
CA HIS A 88 -12.83 -5.69 -9.52
C HIS A 88 -12.49 -4.26 -9.95
N ASN A 89 -13.48 -3.55 -10.48
CA ASN A 89 -13.29 -2.18 -10.95
C ASN A 89 -13.89 -1.20 -9.95
N LEU A 90 -13.05 -0.35 -9.36
CA LEU A 90 -13.46 0.68 -8.43
C LEU A 90 -13.59 1.98 -9.22
N TYR A 91 -14.80 2.54 -9.31
CA TYR A 91 -15.05 3.76 -10.09
C TYR A 91 -16.08 4.69 -9.44
N TYR A 92 -16.76 4.27 -8.37
CA TYR A 92 -17.57 5.17 -7.57
C TYR A 92 -16.69 5.96 -6.63
N ILE A 93 -16.94 7.27 -6.52
CA ILE A 93 -16.10 8.16 -5.73
C ILE A 93 -16.00 7.73 -4.27
N ASP A 94 -17.08 7.26 -3.67
CA ASP A 94 -17.07 6.80 -2.27
C ASP A 94 -16.16 5.58 -2.09
N VAL A 95 -16.17 4.66 -3.04
CA VAL A 95 -15.34 3.47 -3.00
C VAL A 95 -13.88 3.83 -3.24
N LEU A 96 -13.60 4.71 -4.20
CA LEU A 96 -12.26 5.21 -4.47
C LEU A 96 -11.68 5.94 -3.25
N ASN A 97 -12.48 6.77 -2.58
CA ASN A 97 -12.03 7.46 -1.37
C ASN A 97 -11.71 6.48 -0.24
N LYS A 98 -12.54 5.46 -0.03
CA LYS A 98 -12.28 4.44 0.99
C LYS A 98 -10.99 3.68 0.71
N PHE A 99 -10.76 3.32 -0.54
CA PHE A 99 -9.53 2.65 -0.94
C PHE A 99 -8.31 3.56 -0.71
N ALA A 100 -8.41 4.82 -1.11
CA ALA A 100 -7.32 5.78 -0.93
C ALA A 100 -6.98 5.99 0.54
N VAL A 101 -7.98 6.12 1.41
CA VAL A 101 -7.77 6.25 2.86
C VAL A 101 -7.09 4.99 3.41
N ALA A 102 -7.52 3.81 2.99
CA ALA A 102 -6.90 2.56 3.41
C ALA A 102 -5.46 2.41 2.90
N ASP A 103 -5.09 3.11 1.84
CA ASP A 103 -3.70 3.16 1.35
C ASP A 103 -2.87 4.27 2.01
N GLY A 104 -3.50 5.09 2.87
CA GLY A 104 -2.82 6.12 3.65
C GLY A 104 -3.04 7.56 3.16
N PHE A 105 -3.74 7.75 2.05
CA PHE A 105 -4.06 9.07 1.53
C PHE A 105 -5.28 9.66 2.22
N GLU A 106 -5.48 10.97 2.10
CA GLU A 106 -6.66 11.63 2.66
C GLU A 106 -7.90 11.40 1.80
N SER A 107 -7.71 11.23 0.47
CA SER A 107 -8.79 11.11 -0.48
C SER A 107 -8.28 10.49 -1.79
N TRP A 108 -9.21 10.11 -2.66
CA TRP A 108 -8.88 9.71 -4.02
C TRP A 108 -8.17 10.85 -4.77
N GLN A 109 -8.57 12.10 -4.54
CA GLN A 109 -7.94 13.24 -5.18
C GLN A 109 -6.44 13.33 -4.84
N GLU A 110 -6.07 13.15 -3.57
CA GLU A 110 -4.66 13.14 -3.17
C GLU A 110 -3.93 11.96 -3.81
N MET A 111 -4.55 10.80 -3.84
CA MET A 111 -3.97 9.61 -4.44
C MET A 111 -3.73 9.80 -5.95
N LYS A 112 -4.68 10.42 -6.67
CA LYS A 112 -4.51 10.76 -8.08
C LYS A 112 -3.32 11.69 -8.30
N GLU A 113 -3.17 12.68 -7.46
CA GLU A 113 -2.06 13.63 -7.55
C GLU A 113 -0.72 12.96 -7.30
N PHE A 114 -0.69 11.94 -6.47
CA PHE A 114 0.51 11.15 -6.20
C PHE A 114 0.92 10.30 -7.41
N PHE A 115 -0.01 9.51 -7.96
CA PHE A 115 0.29 8.63 -9.10
C PHE A 115 0.38 9.36 -10.44
N LYS A 116 -0.40 10.42 -10.62
CA LYS A 116 -0.42 11.31 -11.80
C LYS A 116 -0.82 10.66 -13.10
N THR A 117 -0.24 9.52 -13.46
CA THR A 117 -0.47 8.78 -14.71
C THR A 117 -0.78 7.33 -14.41
N TYR A 118 -1.10 6.56 -15.45
CA TYR A 118 -1.33 5.13 -15.33
C TYR A 118 -0.21 4.44 -14.56
N PHE A 119 -0.60 3.60 -13.62
CA PHE A 119 0.32 2.80 -12.81
C PHE A 119 -0.14 1.34 -12.83
N SER A 120 0.81 0.41 -12.94
CA SER A 120 0.58 -1.02 -12.82
C SER A 120 1.57 -1.60 -11.82
N GLY A 121 1.07 -2.39 -10.89
CA GLY A 121 1.90 -3.01 -9.86
C GLY A 121 1.10 -3.98 -9.02
N VAL A 122 1.41 -4.02 -7.75
CA VAL A 122 0.70 -4.87 -6.77
C VAL A 122 0.25 -4.04 -5.58
N VAL A 123 -0.89 -4.43 -5.01
CA VAL A 123 -1.33 -3.96 -3.71
C VAL A 123 -1.03 -5.06 -2.70
N ILE A 124 -0.34 -4.70 -1.63
CA ILE A 124 0.17 -5.62 -0.61
C ILE A 124 -0.57 -5.34 0.69
N TYR A 125 -1.27 -6.36 1.20
CA TYR A 125 -2.02 -6.30 2.45
C TYR A 125 -1.23 -6.98 3.57
N TRP A 126 -1.48 -6.55 4.79
CA TRP A 126 -0.93 -7.20 5.99
C TRP A 126 -2.02 -7.46 7.02
N ASP A 127 -1.72 -8.31 8.00
CA ASP A 127 -2.66 -8.65 9.06
C ASP A 127 -2.75 -7.51 10.07
N LEU A 128 -3.90 -6.84 10.09
CA LEU A 128 -4.15 -5.70 10.97
C LEU A 128 -4.12 -6.07 12.45
N ASN A 129 -4.38 -7.33 12.77
CA ASN A 129 -4.37 -7.81 14.16
C ASN A 129 -2.97 -8.17 14.66
N ASN A 130 -2.00 -8.26 13.75
CA ASN A 130 -0.63 -8.68 14.06
C ASN A 130 0.43 -7.64 13.70
N ILE A 131 0.03 -6.38 13.57
CA ILE A 131 0.99 -5.28 13.43
C ILE A 131 1.58 -5.00 14.80
N LYS A 132 2.91 -5.06 14.87
CA LYS A 132 3.65 -4.77 16.10
C LYS A 132 4.50 -3.53 15.91
N GLU A 133 4.32 -2.57 16.80
CA GLU A 133 5.17 -1.39 16.82
C GLU A 133 6.56 -1.80 17.35
N VAL A 134 7.60 -1.36 16.64
CA VAL A 134 8.98 -1.64 17.02
C VAL A 134 9.48 -0.48 17.88
N ALA A 135 10.00 -0.80 19.06
CA ALA A 135 10.56 0.19 19.99
C ALA A 135 11.73 0.92 19.33
N LYS A 136 11.76 2.22 19.53
CA LYS A 136 12.83 3.08 19.00
C LYS A 136 14.11 2.94 19.84
#